data_985141cad2ddfefcc9533cf8d7360ef6
#
_entry.id   985141cad2ddfefcc9533cf8d7360ef6
#
_cell.length_a   1.000
_cell.length_b   1.000
_cell.length_c   1.000
_cell.angle_alpha   90.00
_cell.angle_beta   90.00
_cell.angle_gamma   90.00
#
_symmetry.space_group_name_H-M   'P 1'
#
loop_
_entity.id
_entity.type
_entity.pdbx_description
1 polymer ?
#
loop_
_entity_poly.entity_id
_entity_poly.type
_entity_poly.pdbx_seq_one_letter_code
_entity_poly.pdbx_strand_id
1 'polypeptide(L)'
;VLPFPVTKSIPELNIPEPIPQNPDAEEDPSTPDIDPDNLYNRIDYIVYQSGKPDILVKHKQFTPQDPDFTIIYDSLPSGDYHICFLAHSDKNISVSGQTALFSKVSDTFHLFLTQEVQTGERIIKDITLQRIVGKIEFISADGVPKALKSFTINVSNYQNKIDLTTGNGISQNTPYTQTDTFNDSDIGKTNFSHSFFTFIPAPEFMLKAHLSAKNQINEVTREREVNDILPLINHIIRYTGILYTPKESDDTFTLDILNGGKWD
;
A
#
# COMPACT_ATOMS: atom_id res chain seq x y z
N VAL A 1 -31.23 -4.36 9.86
CA VAL A 1 -30.22 -4.72 8.84
C VAL A 1 -29.76 -3.41 8.21
N LEU A 2 -28.47 -3.10 8.33
CA LEU A 2 -27.89 -1.88 7.80
C LEU A 2 -27.15 -2.23 6.50
N PRO A 3 -27.56 -1.78 5.30
CA PRO A 3 -26.72 -1.83 4.13
C PRO A 3 -25.70 -0.67 4.19
N PHE A 4 -24.41 -0.99 4.12
CA PHE A 4 -23.35 -0.03 3.89
C PHE A 4 -22.75 -0.27 2.50
N PRO A 5 -23.14 0.49 1.46
CA PRO A 5 -22.42 0.43 0.21
C PRO A 5 -21.01 1.01 0.42
N VAL A 6 -20.00 0.20 0.20
CA VAL A 6 -18.61 0.67 0.16
C VAL A 6 -18.34 1.12 -1.27
N THR A 7 -18.41 2.42 -1.51
CA THR A 7 -18.09 2.98 -2.82
C THR A 7 -16.62 3.37 -2.87
N LYS A 8 -15.99 2.99 -3.98
CA LYS A 8 -14.63 3.38 -4.33
C LYS A 8 -14.68 4.84 -4.81
N SER A 9 -14.47 5.81 -3.93
CA SER A 9 -14.25 7.18 -4.37
C SER A 9 -12.77 7.52 -4.25
N ILE A 10 -12.18 7.79 -5.40
CA ILE A 10 -10.91 8.54 -5.48
C ILE A 10 -11.31 10.00 -5.28
N PRO A 11 -10.71 10.76 -4.35
CA PRO A 11 -11.00 12.18 -4.25
C PRO A 11 -10.75 12.83 -5.61
N GLU A 12 -11.75 13.51 -6.17
CA GLU A 12 -11.51 14.40 -7.30
C GLU A 12 -10.60 15.53 -6.80
N LEU A 13 -9.31 15.38 -7.08
CA LEU A 13 -8.38 16.48 -6.98
C LEU A 13 -8.67 17.43 -8.13
N ASN A 14 -8.77 18.74 -7.83
CA ASN A 14 -8.67 19.80 -8.83
C ASN A 14 -7.31 19.68 -9.52
N ILE A 15 -7.27 19.04 -10.67
CA ILE A 15 -6.08 18.88 -11.50
C ILE A 15 -5.89 20.19 -12.24
N PRO A 16 -4.73 20.88 -12.11
CA PRO A 16 -4.35 21.91 -13.07
C PRO A 16 -4.32 21.28 -14.47
N GLU A 17 -4.74 22.04 -15.49
CA GLU A 17 -4.81 21.55 -16.86
C GLU A 17 -3.52 20.81 -17.27
N PRO A 18 -3.64 19.67 -17.98
CA PRO A 18 -2.50 18.86 -18.35
C PRO A 18 -1.55 19.66 -19.25
N ILE A 19 -0.26 19.62 -18.91
CA ILE A 19 0.82 20.02 -19.81
C ILE A 19 0.66 19.21 -21.10
N PRO A 20 0.74 19.81 -22.30
CA PRO A 20 0.52 19.10 -23.55
C PRO A 20 1.48 17.91 -23.64
N GLN A 21 0.91 16.70 -23.71
CA GLN A 21 1.66 15.48 -23.91
C GLN A 21 2.36 15.51 -25.27
N ASN A 22 3.61 15.11 -25.28
CA ASN A 22 4.35 14.85 -26.52
C ASN A 22 3.66 13.67 -27.24
N PRO A 23 3.16 13.83 -28.51
CA PRO A 23 2.40 12.79 -29.19
C PRO A 23 3.22 11.58 -29.62
N ASP A 24 4.53 11.54 -29.35
CA ASP A 24 5.45 10.47 -29.76
C ASP A 24 6.00 9.65 -28.58
N ALA A 25 5.41 9.72 -27.39
CA ALA A 25 5.75 8.80 -26.31
C ALA A 25 5.08 7.45 -26.59
N GLU A 26 5.83 6.46 -27.08
CA GLU A 26 5.40 5.07 -27.13
C GLU A 26 5.05 4.59 -25.71
N GLU A 27 3.83 4.07 -25.53
CA GLU A 27 3.42 3.41 -24.29
C GLU A 27 4.37 2.24 -24.01
N ASP A 28 5.02 2.25 -22.85
CA ASP A 28 5.88 1.16 -22.40
C ASP A 28 5.04 -0.11 -22.12
N PRO A 29 5.17 -1.20 -22.91
CA PRO A 29 4.35 -2.39 -22.76
C PRO A 29 4.71 -3.24 -21.53
N SER A 30 5.56 -2.77 -20.61
CA SER A 30 6.06 -3.55 -19.47
C SER A 30 5.37 -3.26 -18.14
N THR A 31 4.41 -2.33 -18.06
CA THR A 31 3.56 -2.17 -16.90
C THR A 31 2.51 -3.28 -16.89
N PRO A 32 2.48 -4.16 -15.88
CA PRO A 32 1.37 -5.09 -15.78
C PRO A 32 0.08 -4.28 -15.66
N ASP A 33 -0.89 -4.59 -16.53
CA ASP A 33 -2.26 -4.06 -16.50
C ASP A 33 -2.87 -4.37 -15.13
N ILE A 34 -2.63 -3.50 -14.16
CA ILE A 34 -3.32 -3.56 -12.88
C ILE A 34 -4.71 -3.04 -13.16
N ASP A 35 -5.66 -3.96 -13.31
CA ASP A 35 -7.07 -3.65 -13.39
C ASP A 35 -7.41 -2.61 -12.31
N PRO A 36 -7.72 -1.36 -12.68
CA PRO A 36 -8.00 -0.30 -11.73
C PRO A 36 -9.18 -0.59 -10.81
N ASP A 37 -9.96 -1.63 -11.12
CA ASP A 37 -11.06 -2.10 -10.29
C ASP A 37 -10.61 -3.06 -9.18
N ASN A 38 -9.34 -3.52 -9.17
CA ASN A 38 -8.79 -4.48 -8.21
C ASN A 38 -7.72 -3.91 -7.28
N LEU A 39 -7.83 -2.65 -6.84
CA LEU A 39 -6.89 -2.06 -5.87
C LEU A 39 -6.85 -2.81 -4.54
N TYR A 40 -7.92 -3.49 -4.20
CA TYR A 40 -8.03 -4.35 -3.01
C TYR A 40 -8.93 -5.54 -3.31
N ASN A 41 -8.70 -6.63 -2.59
CA ASN A 41 -9.51 -7.84 -2.68
C ASN A 41 -10.00 -8.33 -1.30
N ARG A 42 -9.92 -7.46 -0.29
CA ARG A 42 -10.44 -7.69 1.06
C ARG A 42 -10.98 -6.41 1.64
N ILE A 43 -12.07 -6.53 2.38
CA ILE A 43 -12.61 -5.49 3.21
C ILE A 43 -12.81 -6.06 4.60
N ASP A 44 -12.09 -5.53 5.59
CA ASP A 44 -12.36 -5.82 6.99
C ASP A 44 -13.36 -4.80 7.52
N TYR A 45 -14.48 -5.32 8.01
CA TYR A 45 -15.53 -4.61 8.71
C TYR A 45 -15.39 -4.89 10.19
N ILE A 46 -15.05 -3.86 10.96
CA ILE A 46 -14.70 -3.98 12.37
C ILE A 46 -15.62 -3.06 13.17
N VAL A 47 -16.33 -3.60 14.15
CA VAL A 47 -17.28 -2.85 14.97
C VAL A 47 -16.87 -2.91 16.42
N TYR A 48 -16.81 -1.76 17.05
CA TYR A 48 -16.60 -1.60 18.48
C TYR A 48 -17.87 -1.01 19.10
N GLN A 49 -18.29 -1.55 20.22
CA GLN A 49 -19.22 -0.83 21.11
C GLN A 49 -18.45 0.29 21.79
N SER A 50 -18.95 1.52 21.66
CA SER A 50 -18.34 2.71 22.26
C SER A 50 -18.30 2.58 23.79
N GLY A 51 -17.15 2.90 24.37
CA GLY A 51 -16.90 2.78 25.80
C GLY A 51 -15.54 3.33 26.21
N LYS A 52 -15.05 2.92 27.39
CA LYS A 52 -13.71 3.30 27.88
C LYS A 52 -13.06 2.11 28.61
N PRO A 53 -12.30 1.26 27.93
CA PRO A 53 -12.01 1.26 26.48
C PRO A 53 -13.20 0.78 25.64
N ASP A 54 -13.13 1.03 24.31
CA ASP A 54 -14.06 0.46 23.35
C ASP A 54 -13.93 -1.07 23.31
N ILE A 55 -15.06 -1.75 23.15
CA ILE A 55 -15.14 -3.21 23.14
C ILE A 55 -15.35 -3.70 21.71
N LEU A 56 -14.44 -4.51 21.18
CA LEU A 56 -14.60 -5.17 19.89
C LEU A 56 -15.80 -6.14 19.96
N VAL A 57 -16.84 -5.87 19.18
CA VAL A 57 -18.05 -6.70 19.13
C VAL A 57 -18.18 -7.48 17.84
N LYS A 58 -17.53 -7.04 16.77
CA LYS A 58 -17.54 -7.74 15.48
C LYS A 58 -16.29 -7.45 14.68
N HIS A 59 -15.74 -8.48 14.05
CA HIS A 59 -14.76 -8.38 12.98
C HIS A 59 -15.14 -9.39 11.90
N LYS A 60 -15.40 -8.92 10.69
CA LYS A 60 -15.71 -9.75 9.53
C LYS A 60 -14.89 -9.28 8.34
N GLN A 61 -14.21 -10.21 7.68
CA GLN A 61 -13.52 -9.96 6.43
C GLN A 61 -14.40 -10.41 5.25
N PHE A 62 -14.54 -9.55 4.27
CA PHE A 62 -15.22 -9.81 3.00
C PHE A 62 -14.17 -9.94 1.88
N THR A 63 -14.47 -10.78 0.90
CA THR A 63 -13.66 -11.05 -0.29
C THR A 63 -14.53 -10.99 -1.54
N PRO A 64 -13.98 -10.92 -2.77
CA PRO A 64 -14.77 -10.95 -4.01
C PRO A 64 -15.66 -12.17 -4.19
N GLN A 65 -15.47 -13.24 -3.42
CA GLN A 65 -16.32 -14.43 -3.40
C GLN A 65 -17.58 -14.23 -2.55
N ASP A 66 -17.60 -13.22 -1.69
CA ASP A 66 -18.78 -12.89 -0.91
C ASP A 66 -19.74 -12.06 -1.77
N PRO A 67 -21.04 -12.39 -1.85
CA PRO A 67 -22.00 -11.67 -2.69
C PRO A 67 -22.14 -10.19 -2.30
N ASP A 68 -21.78 -9.86 -1.07
CA ASP A 68 -21.89 -8.52 -0.48
C ASP A 68 -20.52 -7.82 -0.35
N PHE A 69 -19.54 -8.17 -1.18
CA PHE A 69 -18.16 -7.66 -1.06
C PHE A 69 -18.07 -6.13 -1.02
N THR A 70 -18.92 -5.43 -1.77
CA THR A 70 -18.96 -3.95 -1.81
C THR A 70 -20.18 -3.36 -1.11
N ILE A 71 -21.11 -4.20 -0.65
CA ILE A 71 -22.33 -3.77 0.04
C ILE A 71 -22.46 -4.58 1.32
N ILE A 72 -22.14 -3.97 2.46
CA ILE A 72 -22.13 -4.67 3.74
C ILE A 72 -23.48 -4.49 4.43
N TYR A 73 -24.12 -5.61 4.78
CA TYR A 73 -25.32 -5.65 5.57
C TYR A 73 -25.01 -6.12 6.99
N ASP A 74 -25.46 -5.35 7.98
CA ASP A 74 -25.30 -5.73 9.37
C ASP A 74 -26.55 -5.41 10.20
N SER A 75 -26.64 -6.04 11.35
CA SER A 75 -27.67 -5.82 12.34
C SER A 75 -27.02 -5.69 13.72
N LEU A 76 -27.15 -4.52 14.31
CA LEU A 76 -26.58 -4.20 15.61
C LEU A 76 -27.71 -3.90 16.60
N PRO A 77 -27.59 -4.29 17.89
CA PRO A 77 -28.45 -3.79 18.94
C PRO A 77 -28.45 -2.26 19.00
N SER A 78 -29.44 -1.66 19.66
CA SER A 78 -29.41 -0.22 19.93
C SER A 78 -28.20 0.13 20.83
N GLY A 79 -27.51 1.21 20.48
CA GLY A 79 -26.30 1.68 21.19
C GLY A 79 -25.40 2.52 20.31
N ASP A 80 -24.29 2.97 20.89
CA ASP A 80 -23.26 3.75 20.22
C ASP A 80 -22.11 2.85 19.80
N TYR A 81 -21.68 3.01 18.54
CA TYR A 81 -20.66 2.19 17.93
C TYR A 81 -19.58 3.04 17.25
N HIS A 82 -18.36 2.51 17.25
CA HIS A 82 -17.32 2.92 16.33
C HIS A 82 -17.16 1.83 15.28
N ILE A 83 -17.19 2.21 14.02
CA ILE A 83 -17.12 1.30 12.87
C ILE A 83 -15.91 1.66 12.04
N CYS A 84 -15.04 0.65 11.80
CA CYS A 84 -13.89 0.77 10.94
C CYS A 84 -14.08 -0.08 9.69
N PHE A 85 -13.79 0.52 8.54
CA PHE A 85 -13.67 -0.16 7.26
C PHE A 85 -12.21 -0.09 6.80
N LEU A 86 -11.64 -1.23 6.44
CA LEU A 86 -10.27 -1.35 6.01
C LEU A 86 -10.22 -2.20 4.74
N ALA A 87 -9.94 -1.56 3.58
CA ALA A 87 -9.82 -2.27 2.31
C ALA A 87 -8.36 -2.45 1.93
N HIS A 88 -7.95 -3.67 1.57
CA HIS A 88 -6.55 -4.04 1.30
C HIS A 88 -6.45 -5.38 0.53
N SER A 89 -5.22 -5.85 0.26
CA SER A 89 -4.96 -7.14 -0.39
C SER A 89 -4.09 -8.09 0.45
N ASP A 90 -3.74 -7.75 1.70
CA ASP A 90 -3.02 -8.68 2.59
C ASP A 90 -3.94 -9.81 3.04
N LYS A 91 -3.41 -11.04 3.01
CA LYS A 91 -4.17 -12.26 3.41
C LYS A 91 -4.24 -12.44 4.92
N ASN A 92 -3.30 -11.87 5.66
CA ASN A 92 -3.07 -12.16 7.07
C ASN A 92 -2.93 -10.87 7.87
N ILE A 93 -4.05 -10.20 8.11
CA ILE A 93 -4.07 -9.12 9.10
C ILE A 93 -4.47 -9.68 10.48
N SER A 94 -3.93 -9.08 11.52
CA SER A 94 -4.29 -9.38 12.91
C SER A 94 -4.81 -8.13 13.58
N VAL A 95 -6.08 -8.17 13.98
CA VAL A 95 -6.73 -7.08 14.72
C VAL A 95 -6.65 -7.37 16.22
N SER A 96 -6.12 -6.41 16.98
CA SER A 96 -6.02 -6.51 18.44
C SER A 96 -6.31 -5.14 19.08
N GLY A 97 -7.35 -5.08 19.90
CA GLY A 97 -7.86 -3.79 20.37
C GLY A 97 -8.20 -2.89 19.18
N GLN A 98 -7.76 -1.64 19.21
CA GLN A 98 -7.94 -0.68 18.13
C GLN A 98 -6.73 -0.60 17.20
N THR A 99 -6.01 -1.70 16.99
CA THR A 99 -4.86 -1.76 16.09
C THR A 99 -4.96 -2.93 15.11
N ALA A 100 -4.38 -2.76 13.91
CA ALA A 100 -4.22 -3.84 12.95
C ALA A 100 -2.75 -3.99 12.55
N LEU A 101 -2.28 -5.24 12.55
CA LEU A 101 -0.94 -5.64 12.10
C LEU A 101 -1.05 -6.39 10.79
N PHE A 102 -0.27 -5.99 9.80
CA PHE A 102 -0.21 -6.58 8.47
C PHE A 102 1.02 -7.48 8.33
N SER A 103 0.88 -8.60 7.64
CA SER A 103 2.02 -9.42 7.26
C SER A 103 2.82 -8.78 6.13
N LYS A 104 2.13 -8.17 5.16
CA LYS A 104 2.69 -7.37 4.07
C LYS A 104 1.73 -6.22 3.77
N VAL A 105 2.20 -4.98 3.90
CA VAL A 105 1.37 -3.83 3.54
C VAL A 105 1.13 -3.82 2.04
N SER A 106 -0.12 -3.71 1.64
CA SER A 106 -0.58 -3.51 0.26
C SER A 106 -1.19 -2.11 0.13
N ASP A 107 -1.69 -1.78 -1.05
CA ASP A 107 -2.52 -0.59 -1.18
C ASP A 107 -3.71 -0.70 -0.23
N THR A 108 -3.83 0.25 0.70
CA THR A 108 -4.74 0.15 1.85
C THR A 108 -5.54 1.43 2.01
N PHE A 109 -6.85 1.24 2.20
CA PHE A 109 -7.82 2.32 2.35
C PHE A 109 -8.58 2.14 3.65
N HIS A 110 -8.95 3.24 4.28
CA HIS A 110 -9.47 3.25 5.64
C HIS A 110 -10.58 4.29 5.80
N LEU A 111 -11.53 3.97 6.68
CA LEU A 111 -12.46 4.91 7.28
C LEU A 111 -12.79 4.44 8.69
N PHE A 112 -12.82 5.36 9.64
CA PHE A 112 -13.35 5.17 10.98
C PHE A 112 -14.47 6.17 11.23
N LEU A 113 -15.62 5.69 11.71
CA LEU A 113 -16.79 6.54 11.96
C LEU A 113 -17.51 6.14 13.25
N THR A 114 -18.23 7.10 13.83
CA THR A 114 -19.16 6.88 14.92
C THR A 114 -20.56 6.67 14.37
N GLN A 115 -21.31 5.71 14.90
CA GLN A 115 -22.68 5.42 14.54
C GLN A 115 -23.52 5.13 15.78
N GLU A 116 -24.55 5.93 15.99
CA GLU A 116 -25.64 5.60 16.90
C GLU A 116 -26.64 4.70 16.18
N VAL A 117 -27.12 3.67 16.84
CA VAL A 117 -28.14 2.74 16.34
C VAL A 117 -29.32 2.77 17.29
N GLN A 118 -30.52 3.11 16.81
CA GLN A 118 -31.77 3.11 17.56
C GLN A 118 -32.60 1.86 17.27
N THR A 119 -33.47 1.48 18.20
CA THR A 119 -34.31 0.30 18.05
C THR A 119 -35.24 0.45 16.85
N GLY A 120 -35.20 -0.50 15.93
CA GLY A 120 -36.06 -0.53 14.72
C GLY A 120 -35.62 0.44 13.61
N GLU A 121 -34.53 1.13 13.77
CA GLU A 121 -33.99 2.03 12.77
C GLU A 121 -33.35 1.26 11.62
N ARG A 122 -33.48 1.80 10.39
CA ARG A 122 -32.75 1.37 9.21
C ARG A 122 -31.86 2.51 8.73
N ILE A 123 -30.55 2.29 8.78
CA ILE A 123 -29.56 3.25 8.35
C ILE A 123 -28.98 2.79 7.00
N ILE A 124 -28.92 3.69 6.03
CA ILE A 124 -28.21 3.50 4.75
C ILE A 124 -27.17 4.60 4.67
N LYS A 125 -25.92 4.21 4.40
CA LYS A 125 -24.81 5.14 4.36
C LYS A 125 -23.83 4.77 3.24
N ASP A 126 -23.51 5.74 2.40
CA ASP A 126 -22.40 5.64 1.45
C ASP A 126 -21.07 5.82 2.17
N ILE A 127 -20.13 4.93 1.92
CA ILE A 127 -18.84 4.88 2.59
C ILE A 127 -17.75 5.24 1.59
N THR A 128 -16.98 6.28 1.89
CA THR A 128 -15.81 6.70 1.13
C THR A 128 -14.56 6.40 1.93
N LEU A 129 -13.72 5.51 1.40
CA LEU A 129 -12.45 5.15 2.02
C LEU A 129 -11.33 6.06 1.51
N GLN A 130 -10.40 6.40 2.38
CA GLN A 130 -9.21 7.18 2.02
C GLN A 130 -7.97 6.28 2.07
N ARG A 131 -7.06 6.45 1.09
CA ARG A 131 -5.78 5.75 1.09
C ARG A 131 -4.92 6.22 2.25
N ILE A 132 -4.33 5.29 2.98
CA ILE A 132 -3.53 5.56 4.20
C ILE A 132 -2.08 5.10 4.09
N VAL A 133 -1.63 4.69 2.91
CA VAL A 133 -0.26 4.21 2.64
C VAL A 133 0.48 5.14 1.68
N GLY A 134 1.81 5.09 1.76
CA GLY A 134 2.72 5.56 0.73
C GLY A 134 3.35 4.39 0.01
N LYS A 135 3.71 4.55 -1.27
CA LYS A 135 4.45 3.58 -2.08
C LYS A 135 5.88 4.07 -2.28
N ILE A 136 6.84 3.20 -2.02
CA ILE A 136 8.25 3.43 -2.36
C ILE A 136 8.59 2.53 -3.54
N GLU A 137 9.27 3.10 -4.54
CA GLU A 137 9.54 2.43 -5.80
C GLU A 137 10.99 2.67 -6.24
N PHE A 138 11.67 1.60 -6.61
CA PHE A 138 13.01 1.62 -7.20
C PHE A 138 12.92 1.12 -8.63
N ILE A 139 13.25 1.98 -9.60
CA ILE A 139 13.22 1.66 -11.03
C ILE A 139 14.64 1.45 -11.53
N SER A 140 14.88 0.32 -12.19
CA SER A 140 16.17 0.04 -12.82
C SER A 140 16.36 0.84 -14.10
N ALA A 141 17.36 1.71 -14.16
CA ALA A 141 17.79 2.35 -15.39
C ALA A 141 18.65 1.39 -16.27
N ASP A 142 19.25 0.38 -15.64
CA ASP A 142 20.03 -0.66 -16.31
C ASP A 142 19.18 -1.88 -16.63
N GLY A 143 19.57 -2.60 -17.71
CA GLY A 143 18.91 -3.86 -18.08
C GLY A 143 19.29 -5.00 -17.14
N VAL A 144 18.36 -5.94 -16.93
CA VAL A 144 18.59 -7.14 -16.13
C VAL A 144 19.75 -7.96 -16.72
N PRO A 145 20.90 -8.12 -16.02
CA PRO A 145 22.03 -8.90 -16.53
C PRO A 145 21.72 -10.40 -16.56
N LYS A 146 22.24 -11.12 -17.57
CA LYS A 146 22.08 -12.58 -17.68
C LYS A 146 22.56 -13.35 -16.43
N ALA A 147 23.56 -12.82 -15.73
CA ALA A 147 24.09 -13.44 -14.52
C ALA A 147 23.27 -13.12 -13.26
N LEU A 148 22.33 -12.20 -13.33
CA LEU A 148 21.50 -11.79 -12.18
C LEU A 148 20.53 -12.91 -11.80
N LYS A 149 20.47 -13.20 -10.50
CA LYS A 149 19.51 -14.16 -9.92
C LYS A 149 18.38 -13.45 -9.17
N SER A 150 18.74 -12.47 -8.37
CA SER A 150 17.78 -11.83 -7.50
C SER A 150 18.17 -10.39 -7.14
N PHE A 151 17.17 -9.61 -6.81
CA PHE A 151 17.30 -8.29 -6.22
C PHE A 151 16.53 -8.24 -4.91
N THR A 152 17.18 -7.77 -3.86
CA THR A 152 16.62 -7.74 -2.51
C THR A 152 16.58 -6.31 -1.99
N ILE A 153 15.47 -5.92 -1.42
CA ILE A 153 15.27 -4.69 -0.68
C ILE A 153 15.12 -5.05 0.80
N ASN A 154 16.02 -4.55 1.64
CA ASN A 154 15.88 -4.61 3.10
C ASN A 154 15.55 -3.23 3.61
N VAL A 155 14.41 -3.08 4.27
CA VAL A 155 13.94 -1.80 4.80
C VAL A 155 14.02 -1.80 6.31
N SER A 156 14.73 -0.82 6.87
CA SER A 156 14.71 -0.53 8.29
C SER A 156 13.62 0.49 8.60
N ASN A 157 13.07 0.39 9.81
CA ASN A 157 11.99 1.25 10.27
C ASN A 157 10.66 1.07 9.48
N TYR A 158 10.45 -0.07 8.89
CA TYR A 158 9.24 -0.38 8.14
C TYR A 158 8.00 -0.37 9.05
N GLN A 159 6.90 0.19 8.54
CA GLN A 159 5.66 0.34 9.29
C GLN A 159 4.56 -0.55 8.71
N ASN A 160 4.22 -1.60 9.43
CA ASN A 160 3.16 -2.55 9.04
C ASN A 160 2.03 -2.67 10.06
N LYS A 161 1.95 -1.76 11.01
CA LYS A 161 0.90 -1.68 12.01
C LYS A 161 0.21 -0.32 11.99
N ILE A 162 -1.10 -0.28 12.17
CA ILE A 162 -1.90 0.94 12.20
C ILE A 162 -2.75 1.05 13.45
N ASP A 163 -3.06 2.27 13.82
CA ASP A 163 -4.15 2.63 14.69
C ASP A 163 -5.44 2.71 13.86
N LEU A 164 -6.43 1.88 14.18
CA LEU A 164 -7.69 1.79 13.45
C LEU A 164 -8.58 3.02 13.64
N THR A 165 -8.35 3.83 14.69
CA THR A 165 -9.14 5.04 14.92
C THR A 165 -8.71 6.20 14.03
N THR A 166 -7.43 6.23 13.63
CA THR A 166 -6.85 7.33 12.88
C THR A 166 -6.36 6.94 11.47
N GLY A 167 -6.10 5.64 11.23
CA GLY A 167 -5.43 5.14 10.03
C GLY A 167 -3.91 5.40 10.02
N ASN A 168 -3.35 6.03 11.06
CA ASN A 168 -1.93 6.32 11.13
C ASN A 168 -1.10 5.07 11.44
N GLY A 169 0.09 5.01 10.86
CA GLY A 169 1.09 4.00 11.21
C GLY A 169 1.48 4.10 12.69
N ILE A 170 1.67 2.94 13.31
CA ILE A 170 2.22 2.84 14.66
C ILE A 170 3.68 2.46 14.52
N SER A 171 4.58 3.30 15.04
CA SER A 171 6.01 3.08 14.94
C SER A 171 6.40 1.72 15.51
N GLN A 172 6.97 0.87 14.66
CA GLN A 172 7.56 -0.41 15.02
C GLN A 172 8.95 -0.50 14.41
N ASN A 173 9.88 -1.08 15.12
CA ASN A 173 11.22 -1.33 14.58
C ASN A 173 11.26 -2.72 13.91
N THR A 174 10.35 -2.97 12.98
CA THR A 174 10.25 -4.25 12.28
C THR A 174 11.02 -4.16 10.96
N PRO A 175 12.02 -5.01 10.71
CA PRO A 175 12.67 -5.06 9.42
C PRO A 175 11.71 -5.67 8.38
N TYR A 176 11.75 -5.15 7.16
CA TYR A 176 11.04 -5.71 6.02
C TYR A 176 12.05 -6.13 4.95
N THR A 177 11.83 -7.30 4.37
CA THR A 177 12.66 -7.81 3.28
C THR A 177 11.75 -8.26 2.14
N GLN A 178 12.05 -7.76 0.94
CA GLN A 178 11.47 -8.22 -0.31
C GLN A 178 12.59 -8.72 -1.22
N THR A 179 12.40 -9.87 -1.85
CA THR A 179 13.34 -10.42 -2.83
C THR A 179 12.59 -10.77 -4.11
N ASP A 180 12.99 -10.14 -5.19
CA ASP A 180 12.51 -10.45 -6.54
C ASP A 180 13.53 -11.35 -7.23
N THR A 181 13.05 -12.39 -7.91
CA THR A 181 13.89 -13.34 -8.66
C THR A 181 13.65 -13.17 -10.15
N PHE A 182 14.73 -13.28 -10.93
CA PHE A 182 14.68 -13.10 -12.37
C PHE A 182 14.77 -14.43 -13.11
N ASN A 183 14.15 -14.48 -14.25
CA ASN A 183 14.17 -15.60 -15.19
C ASN A 183 14.71 -15.15 -16.54
N ASP A 184 14.86 -16.12 -17.48
CA ASP A 184 15.46 -15.84 -18.79
C ASP A 184 14.67 -14.80 -19.61
N SER A 185 13.36 -14.69 -19.40
CA SER A 185 12.52 -13.71 -20.09
C SER A 185 12.70 -12.27 -19.57
N ASP A 186 13.36 -12.09 -18.44
CA ASP A 186 13.60 -10.77 -17.83
C ASP A 186 14.96 -10.19 -18.29
N ILE A 187 15.83 -11.00 -18.89
CA ILE A 187 17.17 -10.57 -19.32
C ILE A 187 17.07 -9.42 -20.30
N GLY A 188 17.81 -8.35 -20.03
CA GLY A 188 17.87 -7.15 -20.85
C GLY A 188 16.73 -6.16 -20.66
N LYS A 189 15.66 -6.52 -19.93
CA LYS A 189 14.59 -5.57 -19.62
C LYS A 189 15.13 -4.43 -18.75
N THR A 190 14.78 -3.21 -19.11
CA THR A 190 14.99 -1.97 -18.35
C THR A 190 13.69 -1.56 -17.67
N ASN A 191 13.73 -0.53 -16.84
CA ASN A 191 12.57 0.01 -16.12
C ASN A 191 11.84 -1.01 -15.22
N PHE A 192 12.57 -2.03 -14.76
CA PHE A 192 12.02 -3.00 -13.84
C PHE A 192 11.71 -2.32 -12.50
N SER A 193 10.45 -2.45 -12.04
CA SER A 193 9.98 -1.81 -10.82
C SER A 193 10.04 -2.76 -9.62
N HIS A 194 10.71 -2.31 -8.57
CA HIS A 194 10.74 -2.97 -7.26
C HIS A 194 10.07 -2.06 -6.25
N SER A 195 8.92 -2.44 -5.72
CA SER A 195 8.14 -1.53 -4.88
C SER A 195 7.55 -2.19 -3.65
N PHE A 196 7.31 -1.38 -2.64
CA PHE A 196 6.60 -1.77 -1.44
C PHE A 196 5.75 -0.62 -0.90
N PHE A 197 4.73 -0.97 -0.13
CA PHE A 197 3.88 -0.02 0.58
C PHE A 197 4.28 0.03 2.05
N THR A 198 4.04 1.17 2.68
CA THR A 198 4.23 1.35 4.12
C THR A 198 3.17 2.27 4.69
N PHE A 199 2.78 2.04 5.93
CA PHE A 199 2.01 3.02 6.68
C PHE A 199 2.90 4.18 7.12
N ILE A 200 2.29 5.33 7.40
CA ILE A 200 3.01 6.53 7.81
C ILE A 200 2.57 6.89 9.22
N PRO A 201 3.47 6.85 10.20
CA PRO A 201 3.17 7.30 11.56
C PRO A 201 3.14 8.83 11.64
N ALA A 202 2.49 9.34 12.66
CA ALA A 202 2.56 10.73 13.06
C ALA A 202 3.38 10.83 14.36
N PRO A 203 4.41 11.66 14.48
CA PRO A 203 4.98 12.55 13.45
C PRO A 203 5.79 11.82 12.38
N GLU A 204 6.17 12.52 11.33
CA GLU A 204 6.93 12.05 10.17
C GLU A 204 8.11 11.13 10.53
N PHE A 205 8.31 10.13 9.71
CA PHE A 205 9.22 9.05 9.97
C PHE A 205 10.00 8.68 8.70
N MET A 206 11.31 8.53 8.81
CA MET A 206 12.16 8.21 7.69
C MET A 206 12.53 6.73 7.65
N LEU A 207 12.42 6.14 6.47
CA LEU A 207 12.86 4.79 6.19
C LEU A 207 14.31 4.81 5.71
N LYS A 208 14.96 3.66 5.84
CA LYS A 208 16.25 3.39 5.23
C LYS A 208 16.15 2.08 4.46
N ALA A 209 16.56 2.08 3.19
CA ALA A 209 16.59 0.89 2.35
C ALA A 209 18.02 0.48 2.01
N HIS A 210 18.32 -0.80 2.17
CA HIS A 210 19.53 -1.44 1.65
C HIS A 210 19.13 -2.33 0.47
N LEU A 211 19.67 -2.02 -0.70
CA LEU A 211 19.40 -2.67 -1.98
C LEU A 211 20.57 -3.59 -2.32
N SER A 212 20.31 -4.82 -2.74
CA SER A 212 21.33 -5.82 -3.02
C SER A 212 20.96 -6.69 -4.23
N ALA A 213 21.81 -6.68 -5.25
CA ALA A 213 21.72 -7.56 -6.42
C ALA A 213 22.68 -8.75 -6.26
N LYS A 214 22.21 -9.99 -6.57
CA LYS A 214 22.98 -11.21 -6.46
C LYS A 214 22.99 -12.01 -7.75
N ASN A 215 24.15 -12.59 -8.10
CA ASN A 215 24.30 -13.46 -9.24
C ASN A 215 23.80 -14.91 -8.96
N GLN A 216 23.91 -15.79 -9.97
CA GLN A 216 23.46 -17.19 -9.91
C GLN A 216 24.16 -18.03 -8.81
N ILE A 217 25.37 -17.65 -8.39
CA ILE A 217 26.12 -18.31 -7.31
C ILE A 217 25.98 -17.57 -5.96
N ASN A 218 25.00 -16.67 -5.83
CA ASN A 218 24.66 -15.87 -4.65
C ASN A 218 25.73 -14.84 -4.23
N GLU A 219 26.67 -14.51 -5.09
CA GLU A 219 27.60 -13.40 -4.83
C GLU A 219 26.87 -12.07 -5.06
N VAL A 220 27.16 -11.10 -4.22
CA VAL A 220 26.65 -9.74 -4.35
C VAL A 220 27.39 -9.05 -5.49
N THR A 221 26.66 -8.63 -6.51
CA THR A 221 27.20 -7.89 -7.65
C THR A 221 27.05 -6.38 -7.50
N ARG A 222 26.05 -5.97 -6.70
CA ARG A 222 25.74 -4.57 -6.44
C ARG A 222 25.08 -4.41 -5.09
N GLU A 223 25.50 -3.36 -4.36
CA GLU A 223 24.82 -2.89 -3.14
C GLU A 223 24.67 -1.37 -3.18
N ARG A 224 23.55 -0.89 -2.64
CA ARG A 224 23.26 0.53 -2.46
C ARG A 224 22.48 0.75 -1.16
N GLU A 225 22.76 1.87 -0.51
CA GLU A 225 21.95 2.38 0.60
C GLU A 225 21.21 3.64 0.16
N VAL A 226 19.94 3.71 0.50
CA VAL A 226 19.10 4.89 0.36
C VAL A 226 18.63 5.27 1.75
N ASN A 227 19.15 6.37 2.25
CA ASN A 227 18.79 6.92 3.56
C ASN A 227 17.72 7.99 3.40
N ASP A 228 17.09 8.33 4.51
CA ASP A 228 16.17 9.47 4.62
C ASP A 228 15.00 9.43 3.62
N ILE A 229 14.49 8.22 3.36
CA ILE A 229 13.28 8.03 2.54
C ILE A 229 12.09 8.51 3.35
N LEU A 230 11.46 9.60 2.92
CA LEU A 230 10.24 10.14 3.54
C LEU A 230 9.02 9.64 2.78
N PRO A 231 8.29 8.62 3.28
CA PRO A 231 7.04 8.20 2.67
C PRO A 231 5.95 9.25 2.91
N LEU A 232 5.10 9.46 1.92
CA LEU A 232 3.96 10.38 1.99
C LEU A 232 2.67 9.62 1.71
N ILE A 233 1.62 9.90 2.49
CA ILE A 233 0.29 9.31 2.28
C ILE A 233 -0.17 9.63 0.86
N ASN A 234 -0.68 8.61 0.16
CA ASN A 234 -1.20 8.75 -1.20
C ASN A 234 -0.19 9.29 -2.23
N HIS A 235 1.13 9.02 -2.05
CA HIS A 235 2.19 9.37 -2.99
C HIS A 235 3.09 8.16 -3.30
N ILE A 236 3.70 8.19 -4.49
CA ILE A 236 4.79 7.31 -4.86
C ILE A 236 6.10 8.10 -4.75
N ILE A 237 7.02 7.59 -3.96
CA ILE A 237 8.39 8.09 -3.89
C ILE A 237 9.24 7.17 -4.75
N ARG A 238 9.61 7.64 -5.94
CA ARG A 238 10.30 6.86 -6.97
C ARG A 238 11.77 7.24 -7.06
N TYR A 239 12.63 6.23 -6.97
CA TYR A 239 14.06 6.32 -7.17
C TYR A 239 14.44 5.59 -8.46
N THR A 240 14.87 6.31 -9.48
CA THR A 240 15.33 5.73 -10.76
C THR A 240 16.85 5.76 -10.82
N GLY A 241 17.47 4.63 -11.10
CA GLY A 241 18.93 4.53 -11.19
C GLY A 241 19.45 3.13 -11.51
N ILE A 242 20.75 2.97 -11.54
CA ILE A 242 21.43 1.68 -11.79
C ILE A 242 21.25 0.80 -10.54
N LEU A 243 20.65 -0.38 -10.71
CA LEU A 243 20.33 -1.30 -9.61
C LEU A 243 21.14 -2.60 -9.65
N TYR A 244 21.58 -3.07 -10.81
CA TYR A 244 22.08 -4.43 -10.98
C TYR A 244 23.57 -4.52 -11.36
N THR A 245 24.03 -3.56 -12.15
CA THR A 245 25.41 -3.57 -12.65
C THR A 245 26.38 -2.90 -11.66
N PRO A 246 27.67 -3.29 -11.66
CA PRO A 246 28.67 -2.67 -10.81
C PRO A 246 28.73 -1.14 -10.95
N LYS A 247 29.18 -0.47 -9.89
CA LYS A 247 29.23 0.99 -9.83
C LYS A 247 30.19 1.57 -10.87
N GLU A 248 29.69 2.54 -11.65
CA GLU A 248 30.47 3.49 -12.41
C GLU A 248 30.54 4.84 -11.66
N SER A 249 31.36 5.80 -12.13
CA SER A 249 31.75 6.98 -11.34
C SER A 249 30.61 7.91 -10.91
N ASP A 250 29.49 8.02 -11.67
CA ASP A 250 28.43 9.01 -11.47
C ASP A 250 27.06 8.35 -11.27
N ASP A 251 26.95 7.53 -10.25
CA ASP A 251 25.80 6.70 -9.98
C ASP A 251 24.89 7.31 -8.90
N THR A 252 24.05 8.23 -9.31
CA THR A 252 23.02 8.86 -8.46
C THR A 252 21.63 8.33 -8.83
N PHE A 253 20.68 8.42 -7.87
CA PHE A 253 19.28 8.25 -8.17
C PHE A 253 18.66 9.57 -8.62
N THR A 254 17.77 9.49 -9.60
CA THR A 254 16.76 10.52 -9.81
C THR A 254 15.61 10.25 -8.87
N LEU A 255 15.14 11.28 -8.19
CA LEU A 255 14.01 11.20 -7.24
C LEU A 255 12.81 11.92 -7.83
N ASP A 256 11.70 11.20 -7.94
CA ASP A 256 10.40 11.75 -8.33
C ASP A 256 9.38 11.51 -7.21
N ILE A 257 8.55 12.52 -6.95
CA ILE A 257 7.41 12.43 -6.04
C ILE A 257 6.15 12.55 -6.87
N LEU A 258 5.42 11.45 -7.00
CA LEU A 258 4.22 11.38 -7.81
C LEU A 258 2.99 11.41 -6.91
N ASN A 259 2.05 12.27 -7.23
CA ASN A 259 0.78 12.32 -6.51
C ASN A 259 -0.01 11.02 -6.72
N GLY A 260 -0.69 10.59 -5.66
CA GLY A 260 -1.58 9.45 -5.73
C GLY A 260 -2.80 9.79 -6.60
N GLY A 261 -2.94 9.02 -7.63
CA GLY A 261 -4.12 8.89 -8.46
C GLY A 261 -4.40 7.39 -8.60
N LYS A 262 -4.72 6.95 -9.80
CA LYS A 262 -4.48 5.55 -10.17
C LYS A 262 -2.98 5.38 -10.17
N TRP A 263 -2.48 4.50 -9.32
CA TRP A 263 -1.06 4.15 -9.33
C TRP A 263 -0.86 3.13 -10.45
N ASP A 264 -0.58 3.69 -11.63
CA ASP A 264 -0.22 2.91 -12.81
C ASP A 264 1.12 2.21 -12.61
#